data_47c81261307cc7584a5573614df82d12
#
_entry.id   47c81261307cc7584a5573614df82d12
#
_cell.length_a   1.000
_cell.length_b   1.000
_cell.length_c   1.000
_cell.angle_alpha   90.00
_cell.angle_beta   90.00
_cell.angle_gamma   90.00
#
_symmetry.space_group_name_H-M   'P 1'
#
loop_
_entity.id
_entity.type
_entity.pdbx_description
1 polymer ?
#
loop_
_entity_poly.entity_id
_entity_poly.type
_entity_poly.pdbx_seq_one_letter_code
_entity_poly.pdbx_strand_id
1 'polypeptide(L)'
;GSVKEGKTVIYTAGTSYRHLDVAGGEKQRISYCAVCDGFFYKDKVVAVVGGGDTALGDALYLSKLAKTVYLIHRRDEFRANKALQKKVAETDNIVPVMSAVIKEVTGGENAEGVTYTQNDEEKNIAVDGVFCAIGSVPNTQALEGVCELDESGYVKAGEDGITTAKGLFVAGDVRTTPLRQVITAAADGANALSSAEKYIMEL
;
A
#
# COMPACT_ATOMS: atom_id res chain seq x y z
N GLY A 1 -7.54 -12.18 27.95
CA GLY A 1 -8.43 -12.51 26.84
C GLY A 1 -9.08 -13.85 27.04
N SER A 2 -10.25 -14.12 26.42
CA SER A 2 -10.91 -15.44 26.47
C SER A 2 -10.42 -16.31 25.31
N VAL A 3 -10.18 -17.59 25.58
CA VAL A 3 -9.93 -18.60 24.54
C VAL A 3 -11.29 -19.03 23.97
N LYS A 4 -11.35 -19.18 22.64
CA LYS A 4 -12.49 -19.74 21.93
C LYS A 4 -12.03 -20.98 21.17
N GLU A 5 -12.83 -22.06 21.21
CA GLU A 5 -12.59 -23.23 20.40
C GLU A 5 -13.50 -23.23 19.18
N GLY A 6 -12.98 -23.65 18.04
CA GLY A 6 -13.69 -23.78 16.78
C GLY A 6 -13.10 -24.90 15.94
N LYS A 7 -13.89 -25.47 15.02
CA LYS A 7 -13.41 -26.48 14.06
C LYS A 7 -12.54 -25.85 12.96
N THR A 8 -12.78 -24.57 12.67
CA THR A 8 -12.04 -23.80 11.67
C THR A 8 -11.82 -22.36 12.15
N VAL A 9 -10.82 -21.71 11.57
CA VAL A 9 -10.53 -20.29 11.74
C VAL A 9 -10.40 -19.65 10.36
N ILE A 10 -11.06 -18.51 10.13
CA ILE A 10 -10.84 -17.66 8.95
C ILE A 10 -10.11 -16.42 9.43
N TYR A 11 -8.86 -16.26 9.00
CA TYR A 11 -7.99 -15.15 9.38
C TYR A 11 -8.09 -14.01 8.39
N THR A 12 -8.46 -12.81 8.83
CA THR A 12 -8.79 -11.66 7.98
C THR A 12 -8.16 -10.36 8.49
N ALA A 13 -6.97 -10.44 9.10
CA ALA A 13 -6.36 -9.28 9.78
C ALA A 13 -5.79 -8.20 8.82
N GLY A 14 -5.82 -8.44 7.51
CA GLY A 14 -5.44 -7.46 6.49
C GLY A 14 -3.97 -7.04 6.54
N THR A 15 -3.72 -5.80 6.13
CA THR A 15 -2.39 -5.18 6.09
C THR A 15 -2.42 -3.83 6.79
N SER A 16 -1.25 -3.40 7.26
CA SER A 16 -1.02 -2.04 7.76
C SER A 16 -0.09 -1.31 6.81
N TYR A 17 -0.40 -0.06 6.47
CA TYR A 17 0.51 0.77 5.69
C TYR A 17 1.71 1.19 6.52
N ARG A 18 2.86 1.30 5.87
CA ARG A 18 4.02 1.98 6.46
C ARG A 18 3.75 3.47 6.42
N HIS A 19 3.75 4.10 7.59
CA HIS A 19 3.52 5.54 7.72
C HIS A 19 4.78 6.34 7.40
N LEU A 20 4.59 7.58 6.96
CA LEU A 20 5.65 8.58 6.96
C LEU A 20 5.83 9.05 8.41
N ASP A 21 6.95 8.64 9.02
CA ASP A 21 7.33 9.05 10.38
C ASP A 21 8.04 10.42 10.32
N VAL A 22 7.25 11.46 10.04
CA VAL A 22 7.72 12.84 9.87
C VAL A 22 6.76 13.82 10.50
N ALA A 23 7.23 15.03 10.82
CA ALA A 23 6.37 16.10 11.32
C ALA A 23 5.19 16.35 10.37
N GLY A 24 3.98 16.45 10.91
CA GLY A 24 2.75 16.61 10.12
C GLY A 24 2.25 15.35 9.41
N GLY A 25 2.99 14.25 9.41
CA GLY A 25 2.62 13.01 8.74
C GLY A 25 1.37 12.33 9.29
N GLU A 26 1.01 12.58 10.54
CA GLU A 26 -0.21 12.05 11.17
C GLU A 26 -1.39 13.03 11.12
N LYS A 27 -1.11 14.33 11.02
CA LYS A 27 -2.12 15.41 11.16
C LYS A 27 -2.75 15.80 9.83
N GLN A 28 -2.00 15.69 8.74
CA GLN A 28 -2.49 15.99 7.40
C GLN A 28 -3.04 14.73 6.76
N ARG A 29 -3.99 14.90 5.85
CA ARG A 29 -4.55 13.79 5.08
C ARG A 29 -3.52 13.28 4.07
N ILE A 30 -2.74 12.29 4.52
CA ILE A 30 -1.90 11.49 3.62
C ILE A 30 -2.74 10.33 3.11
N SER A 31 -2.87 10.23 1.81
CA SER A 31 -3.52 9.07 1.17
C SER A 31 -2.52 7.91 1.02
N TYR A 32 -3.04 6.71 1.17
CA TYR A 32 -2.30 5.45 0.94
C TYR A 32 -2.86 4.66 -0.25
N CYS A 33 -3.83 5.23 -0.96
CA CYS A 33 -4.48 4.58 -2.09
C CYS A 33 -4.76 5.58 -3.22
N ALA A 34 -3.90 5.62 -4.22
CA ALA A 34 -4.07 6.52 -5.35
C ALA A 34 -5.38 6.27 -6.13
N VAL A 35 -5.76 5.02 -6.31
CA VAL A 35 -6.99 4.63 -7.01
C VAL A 35 -8.24 5.05 -6.22
N CYS A 36 -8.19 5.01 -4.87
CA CYS A 36 -9.31 5.38 -4.00
C CYS A 36 -9.54 6.90 -3.99
N ASP A 37 -8.46 7.67 -3.85
CA ASP A 37 -8.54 9.10 -3.52
C ASP A 37 -8.12 10.01 -4.68
N GLY A 38 -7.48 9.48 -5.71
CA GLY A 38 -6.89 10.27 -6.79
C GLY A 38 -7.86 11.21 -7.49
N PHE A 39 -9.14 10.84 -7.59
CA PHE A 39 -10.15 11.68 -8.22
C PHE A 39 -10.37 13.03 -7.51
N PHE A 40 -10.16 13.09 -6.20
CA PHE A 40 -10.27 14.34 -5.43
C PHE A 40 -9.15 15.35 -5.73
N TYR A 41 -8.12 14.90 -6.45
CA TYR A 41 -6.95 15.69 -6.82
C TYR A 41 -6.88 15.99 -8.32
N LYS A 42 -8.03 15.92 -9.02
CA LYS A 42 -8.11 16.31 -10.42
C LYS A 42 -7.65 17.77 -10.60
N ASP A 43 -6.78 17.99 -11.60
CA ASP A 43 -6.19 19.29 -11.97
C ASP A 43 -5.34 19.95 -10.85
N LYS A 44 -4.98 19.20 -9.81
CA LYS A 44 -4.18 19.65 -8.65
C LYS A 44 -2.74 19.18 -8.75
N VAL A 45 -1.90 19.69 -7.86
CA VAL A 45 -0.49 19.28 -7.70
C VAL A 45 -0.40 18.29 -6.56
N VAL A 46 0.19 17.12 -6.79
CA VAL A 46 0.32 16.08 -5.77
C VAL A 46 1.75 15.58 -5.63
N ALA A 47 2.08 15.07 -4.45
CA ALA A 47 3.32 14.34 -4.22
C ALA A 47 3.02 12.84 -4.02
N VAL A 48 3.81 11.98 -4.64
CA VAL A 48 3.86 10.54 -4.39
C VAL A 48 5.20 10.22 -3.74
N VAL A 49 5.17 9.61 -2.55
CA VAL A 49 6.39 9.26 -1.81
C VAL A 49 6.65 7.78 -1.92
N GLY A 50 7.77 7.41 -2.54
CA GLY A 50 8.16 6.01 -2.73
C GLY A 50 9.03 5.81 -3.97
N GLY A 51 9.41 4.57 -4.26
CA GLY A 51 10.28 4.27 -5.42
C GLY A 51 10.23 2.81 -5.85
N GLY A 52 9.23 2.06 -5.39
CA GLY A 52 8.90 0.71 -5.85
C GLY A 52 7.79 0.71 -6.89
N ASP A 53 7.39 -0.47 -7.35
CA ASP A 53 6.34 -0.66 -8.37
C ASP A 53 5.04 0.06 -8.01
N THR A 54 4.61 0.00 -6.74
CA THR A 54 3.42 0.70 -6.25
C THR A 54 3.54 2.22 -6.46
N ALA A 55 4.65 2.82 -6.02
CA ALA A 55 4.82 4.27 -6.11
C ALA A 55 4.83 4.77 -7.57
N LEU A 56 5.52 4.06 -8.47
CA LEU A 56 5.56 4.42 -9.87
C LEU A 56 4.20 4.17 -10.55
N GLY A 57 3.50 3.09 -10.19
CA GLY A 57 2.14 2.80 -10.64
C GLY A 57 1.15 3.88 -10.20
N ASP A 58 1.21 4.29 -8.94
CA ASP A 58 0.39 5.37 -8.37
C ASP A 58 0.67 6.71 -9.06
N ALA A 59 1.95 7.04 -9.29
CA ALA A 59 2.34 8.26 -10.02
C ALA A 59 1.80 8.27 -11.45
N LEU A 60 1.87 7.14 -12.16
CA LEU A 60 1.31 6.98 -13.51
C LEU A 60 -0.22 7.05 -13.53
N TYR A 61 -0.89 6.53 -12.48
CA TYR A 61 -2.33 6.67 -12.36
C TYR A 61 -2.72 8.13 -12.10
N LEU A 62 -2.09 8.77 -11.12
CA LEU A 62 -2.34 10.16 -10.75
C LEU A 62 -1.99 11.15 -11.87
N SER A 63 -0.99 10.85 -12.71
CA SER A 63 -0.63 11.72 -13.84
C SER A 63 -1.77 11.92 -14.86
N LYS A 64 -2.74 10.99 -14.90
CA LYS A 64 -3.93 11.10 -15.76
C LYS A 64 -5.01 12.02 -15.18
N LEU A 65 -4.90 12.37 -13.90
CA LEU A 65 -5.88 13.16 -13.15
C LEU A 65 -5.31 14.50 -12.70
N ALA A 66 -4.13 14.48 -12.09
CA ALA A 66 -3.48 15.64 -11.51
C ALA A 66 -2.78 16.50 -12.57
N LYS A 67 -2.62 17.78 -12.27
CA LYS A 67 -1.86 18.72 -13.09
C LYS A 67 -0.36 18.38 -13.10
N THR A 68 0.18 18.07 -11.92
CA THR A 68 1.60 17.71 -11.74
C THR A 68 1.72 16.67 -10.63
N VAL A 69 2.57 15.69 -10.81
CA VAL A 69 2.89 14.65 -9.83
C VAL A 69 4.37 14.72 -9.49
N TYR A 70 4.72 15.13 -8.28
CA TYR A 70 6.08 15.04 -7.77
C TYR A 70 6.32 13.64 -7.22
N LEU A 71 7.21 12.85 -7.86
CA LEU A 71 7.57 11.51 -7.40
C LEU A 71 8.84 11.57 -6.55
N ILE A 72 8.68 11.58 -5.24
CA ILE A 72 9.76 11.82 -4.27
C ILE A 72 10.35 10.49 -3.80
N HIS A 73 11.65 10.29 -4.04
CA HIS A 73 12.35 9.09 -3.65
C HIS A 73 13.66 9.37 -2.91
N ARG A 74 13.89 8.63 -1.80
CA ARG A 74 15.06 8.83 -0.93
C ARG A 74 16.40 8.36 -1.52
N ARG A 75 16.38 7.57 -2.58
CA ARG A 75 17.58 7.06 -3.28
C ARG A 75 17.75 7.75 -4.61
N ASP A 76 18.90 7.54 -5.23
CA ASP A 76 19.27 8.02 -6.56
C ASP A 76 18.66 7.18 -7.69
N GLU A 77 18.20 5.95 -7.40
CA GLU A 77 17.56 5.06 -8.37
C GLU A 77 16.27 4.45 -7.81
N PHE A 78 15.28 4.29 -8.70
CA PHE A 78 14.05 3.55 -8.39
C PHE A 78 14.30 2.05 -8.31
N ARG A 79 13.59 1.38 -7.39
CA ARG A 79 13.59 -0.10 -7.26
C ARG A 79 12.52 -0.75 -8.14
N ALA A 80 11.61 0.01 -8.70
CA ALA A 80 10.56 -0.45 -9.58
C ALA A 80 11.14 -1.14 -10.83
N ASN A 81 10.33 -1.97 -11.46
CA ASN A 81 10.72 -2.62 -12.72
C ASN A 81 10.99 -1.59 -13.83
N LYS A 82 11.86 -1.95 -14.78
CA LYS A 82 12.34 -1.03 -15.82
C LYS A 82 11.23 -0.53 -16.76
N ALA A 83 10.16 -1.32 -16.95
CA ALA A 83 9.02 -0.91 -17.78
C ALA A 83 8.24 0.25 -17.15
N LEU A 84 8.02 0.22 -15.83
CA LEU A 84 7.40 1.33 -15.10
C LEU A 84 8.31 2.56 -15.09
N GLN A 85 9.62 2.38 -14.86
CA GLN A 85 10.59 3.48 -14.90
C GLN A 85 10.56 4.21 -16.24
N LYS A 86 10.55 3.44 -17.35
CA LYS A 86 10.45 4.00 -18.69
C LYS A 86 9.17 4.81 -18.89
N LYS A 87 8.02 4.27 -18.51
CA LYS A 87 6.73 4.98 -18.60
C LYS A 87 6.71 6.28 -17.79
N VAL A 88 7.28 6.27 -16.58
CA VAL A 88 7.41 7.48 -15.75
C VAL A 88 8.27 8.52 -16.45
N ALA A 89 9.42 8.13 -17.04
CA ALA A 89 10.30 9.03 -17.76
C ALA A 89 9.69 9.63 -19.05
N GLU A 90 8.72 8.93 -19.65
CA GLU A 90 7.99 9.36 -20.85
C GLU A 90 6.70 10.15 -20.52
N THR A 91 6.41 10.41 -19.23
CA THR A 91 5.19 11.11 -18.79
C THR A 91 5.51 12.52 -18.34
N ASP A 92 5.14 13.52 -19.15
CA ASP A 92 5.56 14.91 -19.03
C ASP A 92 5.22 15.60 -17.70
N ASN A 93 4.11 15.24 -17.07
CA ASN A 93 3.66 15.85 -15.82
C ASN A 93 4.07 15.09 -14.56
N ILE A 94 4.93 14.06 -14.67
CA ILE A 94 5.59 13.43 -13.53
C ILE A 94 6.98 14.04 -13.37
N VAL A 95 7.25 14.61 -12.21
CA VAL A 95 8.55 15.23 -11.86
C VAL A 95 9.24 14.36 -10.81
N PRO A 96 10.25 13.57 -11.19
CA PRO A 96 11.04 12.80 -10.24
C PRO A 96 11.89 13.72 -9.34
N VAL A 97 11.84 13.51 -8.04
CA VAL A 97 12.67 14.17 -7.02
C VAL A 97 13.46 13.09 -6.30
N MET A 98 14.66 12.81 -6.82
CA MET A 98 15.53 11.74 -6.36
C MET A 98 16.45 12.20 -5.24
N SER A 99 16.98 11.24 -4.46
CA SER A 99 17.87 11.50 -3.32
C SER A 99 17.26 12.49 -2.31
N ALA A 100 15.92 12.44 -2.17
CA ALA A 100 15.14 13.37 -1.37
C ALA A 100 14.49 12.66 -0.18
N VAL A 101 14.79 13.12 1.02
CA VAL A 101 14.25 12.60 2.27
C VAL A 101 13.22 13.60 2.82
N ILE A 102 11.97 13.15 2.91
CA ILE A 102 10.89 13.96 3.50
C ILE A 102 11.23 14.27 4.95
N LYS A 103 11.02 15.53 5.36
CA LYS A 103 11.16 16.02 6.73
C LYS A 103 9.84 16.38 7.36
N GLU A 104 8.95 16.95 6.57
CA GLU A 104 7.68 17.45 7.05
C GLU A 104 6.64 17.47 5.93
N VAL A 105 5.40 17.22 6.29
CA VAL A 105 4.22 17.55 5.48
C VAL A 105 3.54 18.75 6.13
N THR A 106 3.51 19.88 5.45
CA THR A 106 2.94 21.12 5.94
C THR A 106 1.48 21.29 5.54
N GLY A 107 0.72 22.05 6.32
CA GLY A 107 -0.69 22.36 6.06
C GLY A 107 -1.55 22.29 7.32
N GLY A 108 -2.84 22.48 7.15
CA GLY A 108 -3.86 22.41 8.20
C GLY A 108 -4.60 21.06 8.19
N GLU A 109 -5.86 21.07 7.75
CA GLU A 109 -6.64 19.84 7.56
C GLU A 109 -6.21 19.03 6.32
N ASN A 110 -5.64 19.71 5.33
CA ASN A 110 -5.10 19.10 4.12
C ASN A 110 -3.60 19.42 4.00
N ALA A 111 -2.88 18.60 3.24
CA ALA A 111 -1.51 18.88 2.89
C ALA A 111 -1.45 20.10 1.95
N GLU A 112 -0.55 21.04 2.24
CA GLU A 112 -0.30 22.25 1.46
C GLU A 112 1.13 22.31 0.93
N GLY A 113 2.00 21.46 1.48
CA GLY A 113 3.39 21.36 1.04
C GLY A 113 4.13 20.18 1.61
N VAL A 114 5.29 19.92 1.05
CA VAL A 114 6.24 18.90 1.50
C VAL A 114 7.60 19.54 1.62
N THR A 115 8.18 19.50 2.82
CA THR A 115 9.58 19.86 3.07
C THR A 115 10.45 18.62 3.03
N TYR A 116 11.56 18.68 2.31
CA TYR A 116 12.49 17.57 2.15
C TYR A 116 13.93 18.05 2.09
N THR A 117 14.87 17.18 2.44
CA THR A 117 16.31 17.42 2.28
C THR A 117 16.79 16.70 1.03
N GLN A 118 17.54 17.41 0.18
CA GLN A 118 18.19 16.89 -1.00
C GLN A 118 19.59 17.53 -1.11
N ASN A 119 20.65 16.72 -1.16
CA ASN A 119 22.05 17.18 -1.19
C ASN A 119 22.39 18.13 -0.02
N ASP A 120 21.94 17.79 1.19
CA ASP A 120 22.07 18.55 2.43
C ASP A 120 21.38 19.93 2.44
N GLU A 121 20.62 20.25 1.40
CA GLU A 121 19.78 21.43 1.31
C GLU A 121 18.33 21.10 1.65
N GLU A 122 17.70 21.96 2.44
CA GLU A 122 16.26 21.89 2.69
C GLU A 122 15.49 22.60 1.58
N LYS A 123 14.48 21.91 1.05
CA LYS A 123 13.63 22.38 -0.05
C LYS A 123 12.16 22.17 0.29
N ASN A 124 11.31 22.98 -0.32
CA ASN A 124 9.87 22.86 -0.16
C ASN A 124 9.17 22.80 -1.53
N ILE A 125 8.14 21.98 -1.62
CA ILE A 125 7.26 21.90 -2.80
C ILE A 125 5.83 22.12 -2.30
N ALA A 126 5.12 23.10 -2.87
CA ALA A 126 3.69 23.27 -2.64
C ALA A 126 2.91 22.17 -3.33
N VAL A 127 2.05 21.48 -2.60
CA VAL A 127 1.18 20.40 -3.09
C VAL A 127 -0.20 20.47 -2.48
N ASP A 128 -1.20 19.99 -3.18
CA ASP A 128 -2.58 19.90 -2.68
C ASP A 128 -2.87 18.56 -1.99
N GLY A 129 -1.94 17.59 -2.11
CA GLY A 129 -2.08 16.28 -1.50
C GLY A 129 -0.82 15.44 -1.56
N VAL A 130 -0.71 14.49 -0.62
CA VAL A 130 0.42 13.56 -0.50
C VAL A 130 -0.10 12.13 -0.52
N PHE A 131 0.51 11.31 -1.38
CA PHE A 131 0.27 9.87 -1.48
C PHE A 131 1.50 9.11 -0.99
N CYS A 132 1.31 8.29 0.04
CA CYS A 132 2.40 7.52 0.64
C CYS A 132 2.41 6.09 0.10
N ALA A 133 3.40 5.76 -0.72
CA ALA A 133 3.58 4.47 -1.37
C ALA A 133 4.92 3.81 -0.99
N ILE A 134 5.24 3.78 0.32
CA ILE A 134 6.49 3.20 0.86
C ILE A 134 6.34 1.74 1.30
N GLY A 135 5.17 1.15 1.02
CA GLY A 135 4.85 -0.26 1.24
C GLY A 135 3.85 -0.49 2.35
N SER A 136 3.40 -1.74 2.42
CA SER A 136 2.53 -2.27 3.46
C SER A 136 3.18 -3.47 4.16
N VAL A 137 2.66 -3.81 5.34
CA VAL A 137 3.08 -4.96 6.13
C VAL A 137 1.83 -5.80 6.41
N PRO A 138 1.82 -7.10 6.05
CA PRO A 138 0.71 -7.96 6.39
C PRO A 138 0.67 -8.20 7.91
N ASN A 139 -0.52 -8.25 8.46
CA ASN A 139 -0.73 -8.49 9.89
C ASN A 139 -0.73 -10.00 10.16
N THR A 140 0.42 -10.65 10.02
CA THR A 140 0.59 -12.12 10.07
C THR A 140 1.37 -12.61 11.27
N GLN A 141 1.70 -11.75 12.23
CA GLN A 141 2.52 -12.09 13.41
C GLN A 141 1.96 -13.30 14.19
N ALA A 142 0.62 -13.41 14.27
CA ALA A 142 -0.04 -14.54 14.93
C ALA A 142 0.03 -15.86 14.14
N LEU A 143 0.47 -15.82 12.89
CA LEU A 143 0.53 -16.98 11.99
C LEU A 143 1.97 -17.47 11.73
N GLU A 144 2.97 -16.82 12.32
CA GLU A 144 4.37 -17.25 12.23
C GLU A 144 4.53 -18.68 12.78
N GLY A 145 5.08 -19.57 11.96
CA GLY A 145 5.24 -20.99 12.30
C GLY A 145 3.92 -21.82 12.28
N VAL A 146 2.78 -21.20 11.99
CA VAL A 146 1.47 -21.89 11.88
C VAL A 146 1.17 -22.30 10.45
N CYS A 147 1.40 -21.39 9.49
CA CYS A 147 1.20 -21.66 8.07
C CYS A 147 2.33 -21.04 7.23
N GLU A 148 2.37 -21.37 5.95
CA GLU A 148 3.40 -20.86 5.06
C GLU A 148 3.16 -19.38 4.69
N LEU A 149 4.22 -18.57 4.87
CA LEU A 149 4.25 -17.18 4.47
C LEU A 149 5.20 -17.00 3.26
N ASP A 150 4.96 -15.97 2.45
CA ASP A 150 5.91 -15.58 1.41
C ASP A 150 7.08 -14.73 1.98
N GLU A 151 8.04 -14.37 1.13
CA GLU A 151 9.21 -13.57 1.52
C GLU A 151 8.86 -12.17 2.05
N SER A 152 7.65 -11.67 1.75
CA SER A 152 7.11 -10.39 2.20
C SER A 152 6.23 -10.52 3.45
N GLY A 153 6.04 -11.75 3.95
CA GLY A 153 5.24 -12.06 5.14
C GLY A 153 3.76 -12.28 4.88
N TYR A 154 3.28 -12.31 3.63
CA TYR A 154 1.89 -12.62 3.29
C TYR A 154 1.60 -14.10 3.39
N VAL A 155 0.39 -14.48 3.82
CA VAL A 155 -0.02 -15.89 3.84
C VAL A 155 -0.12 -16.41 2.41
N LYS A 156 0.57 -17.51 2.11
CA LYS A 156 0.47 -18.18 0.82
C LYS A 156 -0.87 -18.94 0.75
N ALA A 157 -1.80 -18.39 -0.01
CA ALA A 157 -3.12 -18.99 -0.27
C ALA A 157 -3.67 -18.49 -1.61
N GLY A 158 -4.41 -19.37 -2.28
CA GLY A 158 -5.17 -19.04 -3.48
C GLY A 158 -6.46 -18.25 -3.17
N GLU A 159 -7.29 -18.07 -4.18
CA GLU A 159 -8.60 -17.40 -4.04
C GLU A 159 -9.57 -18.19 -3.16
N ASP A 160 -9.36 -19.47 -2.99
CA ASP A 160 -10.10 -20.37 -2.10
C ASP A 160 -9.81 -20.14 -0.60
N GLY A 161 -8.79 -19.37 -0.30
CA GLY A 161 -8.36 -19.04 1.05
C GLY A 161 -7.73 -20.22 1.82
N ILE A 162 -7.44 -21.36 1.18
CA ILE A 162 -6.88 -22.55 1.85
C ILE A 162 -5.41 -22.30 2.16
N THR A 163 -5.02 -22.50 3.42
CA THR A 163 -3.63 -22.41 3.87
C THR A 163 -2.96 -23.78 4.00
N THR A 164 -1.66 -23.80 4.30
CA THR A 164 -0.94 -25.05 4.59
C THR A 164 -1.30 -25.65 5.96
N ALA A 165 -1.97 -24.91 6.83
CA ALA A 165 -2.45 -25.38 8.13
C ALA A 165 -3.89 -25.88 8.01
N LYS A 166 -4.17 -27.14 8.37
CA LYS A 166 -5.51 -27.73 8.32
C LYS A 166 -6.49 -26.96 9.22
N GLY A 167 -7.66 -26.61 8.67
CA GLY A 167 -8.70 -25.89 9.39
C GLY A 167 -8.44 -24.37 9.52
N LEU A 168 -7.30 -23.86 9.02
CA LEU A 168 -7.01 -22.44 8.94
C LEU A 168 -7.20 -21.93 7.50
N PHE A 169 -8.07 -20.96 7.34
CA PHE A 169 -8.36 -20.27 6.09
C PHE A 169 -7.97 -18.80 6.21
N VAL A 170 -7.77 -18.13 5.08
CA VAL A 170 -7.37 -16.73 5.05
C VAL A 170 -8.14 -15.99 3.96
N ALA A 171 -8.46 -14.72 4.21
CA ALA A 171 -9.14 -13.87 3.22
C ALA A 171 -8.65 -12.42 3.28
N GLY A 172 -8.71 -11.75 2.14
CA GLY A 172 -8.37 -10.33 2.00
C GLY A 172 -6.87 -10.06 1.89
N ASP A 173 -6.50 -8.83 2.23
CA ASP A 173 -5.17 -8.27 1.94
C ASP A 173 -4.00 -8.97 2.64
N VAL A 174 -4.27 -9.79 3.64
CA VAL A 174 -3.24 -10.52 4.42
C VAL A 174 -2.63 -11.69 3.64
N ARG A 175 -3.28 -12.16 2.57
CA ARG A 175 -2.80 -13.25 1.71
C ARG A 175 -2.06 -12.75 0.46
N THR A 176 -1.40 -13.66 -0.22
CA THR A 176 -0.83 -13.41 -1.54
C THR A 176 -1.94 -13.09 -2.55
N THR A 177 -2.03 -11.85 -3.01
CA THR A 177 -3.02 -11.38 -3.98
C THR A 177 -2.42 -10.26 -4.84
N PRO A 178 -2.75 -10.19 -6.14
CA PRO A 178 -2.27 -9.13 -7.02
C PRO A 178 -2.97 -7.78 -6.77
N LEU A 179 -4.19 -7.78 -6.24
CA LEU A 179 -5.00 -6.58 -6.03
C LEU A 179 -5.56 -6.57 -4.61
N ARG A 180 -5.36 -5.45 -3.90
CA ARG A 180 -5.84 -5.19 -2.55
C ARG A 180 -6.88 -4.08 -2.58
N GLN A 181 -8.15 -4.49 -2.64
CA GLN A 181 -9.32 -3.61 -2.68
C GLN A 181 -10.45 -4.23 -1.85
N VAL A 182 -11.38 -3.40 -1.37
CA VAL A 182 -12.53 -3.87 -0.57
C VAL A 182 -13.31 -4.96 -1.30
N ILE A 183 -13.53 -4.81 -2.62
CA ILE A 183 -14.29 -5.80 -3.39
C ILE A 183 -13.56 -7.15 -3.50
N THR A 184 -12.23 -7.16 -3.64
CA THR A 184 -11.45 -8.40 -3.67
C THR A 184 -11.41 -9.06 -2.29
N ALA A 185 -11.27 -8.27 -1.22
CA ALA A 185 -11.33 -8.78 0.14
C ALA A 185 -12.70 -9.40 0.49
N ALA A 186 -13.79 -8.79 0.03
CA ALA A 186 -15.13 -9.33 0.21
C ALA A 186 -15.34 -10.65 -0.56
N ALA A 187 -14.86 -10.74 -1.80
CA ALA A 187 -14.90 -11.97 -2.58
C ALA A 187 -14.08 -13.09 -1.93
N ASP A 188 -12.89 -12.78 -1.45
CA ASP A 188 -12.05 -13.72 -0.69
C ASP A 188 -12.77 -14.26 0.56
N GLY A 189 -13.48 -13.40 1.29
CA GLY A 189 -14.25 -13.79 2.46
C GLY A 189 -15.34 -14.83 2.13
N ALA A 190 -16.06 -14.65 1.03
CA ALA A 190 -17.06 -15.59 0.56
C ALA A 190 -16.44 -16.93 0.16
N ASN A 191 -15.31 -16.91 -0.55
CA ASN A 191 -14.58 -18.11 -0.97
C ASN A 191 -14.02 -18.88 0.24
N ALA A 192 -13.37 -18.19 1.16
CA ALA A 192 -12.82 -18.81 2.37
C ALA A 192 -13.91 -19.44 3.25
N LEU A 193 -15.09 -18.80 3.36
CA LEU A 193 -16.23 -19.38 4.05
C LEU A 193 -16.69 -20.68 3.40
N SER A 194 -16.84 -20.70 2.07
CA SER A 194 -17.23 -21.90 1.32
C SER A 194 -16.22 -23.04 1.51
N SER A 195 -14.93 -22.72 1.52
CA SER A 195 -13.86 -23.70 1.77
C SER A 195 -13.88 -24.24 3.19
N ALA A 196 -14.13 -23.38 4.19
CA ALA A 196 -14.24 -23.77 5.58
C ALA A 196 -15.48 -24.66 5.82
N GLU A 197 -16.61 -24.37 5.16
CA GLU A 197 -17.82 -25.20 5.24
C GLU A 197 -17.58 -26.60 4.67
N LYS A 198 -16.95 -26.72 3.49
CA LYS A 198 -16.57 -28.01 2.91
C LYS A 198 -15.66 -28.81 3.84
N TYR A 199 -14.65 -28.16 4.41
CA TYR A 199 -13.74 -28.81 5.37
C TYR A 199 -14.48 -29.35 6.59
N ILE A 200 -15.47 -28.61 7.14
CA ILE A 200 -16.26 -29.08 8.30
C ILE A 200 -17.14 -30.29 7.95
N MET A 201 -17.64 -30.37 6.70
CA MET A 201 -18.44 -31.49 6.22
C MET A 201 -17.63 -32.80 6.08
N GLU A 202 -16.31 -32.69 5.92
CA GLU A 202 -15.39 -33.81 5.77
C GLU A 202 -14.79 -34.31 7.10
N LEU A 203 -15.08 -33.63 8.24
CA LEU A 203 -14.66 -34.01 9.61
C LEU A 203 -15.58 -35.03 10.24
#